data_2fd5359adccdb5b944661c13fc21cb5f
#
_entry.id   2fd5359adccdb5b944661c13fc21cb5f
#
_cell.length_a   1.000
_cell.length_b   1.000
_cell.length_c   1.000
_cell.angle_alpha   90.00
_cell.angle_beta   90.00
_cell.angle_gamma   90.00
#
_symmetry.space_group_name_H-M   'P 1'
#
loop_
_entity.id
_entity.type
_entity.pdbx_description
1 polymer ?
#
loop_
_entity_poly.entity_id
_entity_poly.type
_entity_poly.pdbx_seq_one_letter_code
_entity_poly.pdbx_strand_id
1 'polypeptide(L)'
;MNQNKPLPPWANIIPKDAFISYSPTYKVGEYFDRFHKESFKPADFADLTYYFYDPSEHGFPKDKTYPLITFLHGASNALEGDVCINYAGGEFYAKDQYQKALGGAYLLIPLANEYRDEEGRVKGGWGETPVNVLYELIDSFIKRKMGGRISKNILIGNSSGAWMTFNMGNNYAWFFDALIPVGAGEIPDDKMLDLYDKENVSLFYAIGKHDELNDFETLVVPRLERLKAMKNCFIYTPEWVQNGDKGIASINFGFEMGQHCLVNPMHCNLMFDDGTPMEPRLPNGVTGWIASL
;
A
#
# COMPACT_ATOMS: atom_id res chain seq x y z
N MET A 1 18.43 -7.35 20.89
CA MET A 1 19.03 -6.96 19.58
C MET A 1 19.91 -8.09 19.10
N ASN A 2 19.78 -8.47 17.82
CA ASN A 2 20.66 -9.48 17.23
C ASN A 2 22.03 -8.82 17.09
N GLN A 3 23.04 -9.26 17.85
CA GLN A 3 24.36 -8.60 18.02
C GLN A 3 25.18 -8.42 16.74
N ASN A 4 24.71 -8.93 15.59
CA ASN A 4 25.41 -8.92 14.30
C ASN A 4 24.79 -7.99 13.23
N LYS A 5 23.74 -7.24 13.57
CA LYS A 5 23.17 -6.29 12.59
C LYS A 5 23.73 -4.89 12.80
N PRO A 6 24.05 -4.15 11.72
CA PRO A 6 24.46 -2.75 11.84
C PRO A 6 23.33 -1.94 12.50
N LEU A 7 23.73 -0.93 13.27
CA LEU A 7 22.74 0.00 13.83
C LEU A 7 22.06 0.76 12.68
N PRO A 8 20.74 1.01 12.79
CA PRO A 8 20.02 1.80 11.80
C PRO A 8 20.51 3.27 11.82
N PRO A 9 20.33 4.03 10.73
CA PRO A 9 20.73 5.44 10.65
C PRO A 9 20.17 6.30 11.79
N TRP A 10 18.97 5.98 12.26
CA TRP A 10 18.25 6.68 13.33
C TRP A 10 18.58 6.18 14.75
N ALA A 11 19.51 5.22 14.91
CA ALA A 11 19.80 4.62 16.22
C ALA A 11 20.28 5.63 17.30
N ASN A 12 20.90 6.73 16.88
CA ASN A 12 21.42 7.74 17.80
C ASN A 12 20.36 8.74 18.29
N ILE A 13 19.17 8.73 17.71
CA ILE A 13 18.11 9.68 18.02
C ILE A 13 16.86 9.02 18.62
N ILE A 14 16.84 7.69 18.76
CA ILE A 14 15.74 6.98 19.42
C ILE A 14 15.68 7.34 20.91
N PRO A 15 14.49 7.32 21.54
CA PRO A 15 14.38 7.41 22.99
C PRO A 15 15.22 6.34 23.70
N LYS A 16 15.86 6.70 24.83
CA LYS A 16 16.79 5.80 25.53
C LYS A 16 16.16 4.50 26.05
N ASP A 17 14.89 4.55 26.34
CA ASP A 17 14.05 3.44 26.84
C ASP A 17 13.17 2.81 25.75
N ALA A 18 13.42 3.16 24.48
CA ALA A 18 12.63 2.63 23.37
C ALA A 18 12.86 1.12 23.21
N PHE A 19 11.76 0.40 23.05
CA PHE A 19 11.78 -0.99 22.63
C PHE A 19 11.85 -1.06 21.11
N ILE A 20 12.81 -1.80 20.56
CA ILE A 20 12.95 -2.04 19.12
C ILE A 20 12.49 -3.45 18.83
N SER A 21 11.57 -3.58 17.88
CA SER A 21 11.07 -4.86 17.43
C SER A 21 11.35 -5.09 15.93
N TYR A 22 11.47 -6.36 15.55
CA TYR A 22 11.65 -6.75 14.17
C TYR A 22 10.30 -7.17 13.58
N SER A 23 9.90 -6.54 12.49
CA SER A 23 8.72 -6.95 11.73
C SER A 23 8.95 -8.36 11.17
N PRO A 24 7.93 -9.24 11.24
CA PRO A 24 7.99 -10.52 10.56
C PRO A 24 8.11 -10.27 9.05
N THR A 25 9.13 -10.88 8.43
CA THR A 25 9.36 -10.77 7.01
C THR A 25 8.97 -12.06 6.30
N TYR A 26 8.42 -11.94 5.11
CA TYR A 26 8.26 -13.01 4.12
C TYR A 26 7.64 -14.31 4.67
N LYS A 27 6.34 -14.31 4.81
CA LYS A 27 5.56 -15.55 4.96
C LYS A 27 4.47 -15.52 3.92
N VAL A 28 4.25 -16.63 3.24
CA VAL A 28 2.94 -16.92 2.65
C VAL A 28 1.99 -16.95 3.85
N GLY A 29 1.03 -16.05 3.88
CA GLY A 29 0.14 -15.91 5.00
C GLY A 29 -0.98 -16.94 4.99
N GLU A 30 -1.77 -16.93 6.04
CA GLU A 30 -2.87 -17.86 6.24
C GLU A 30 -4.07 -17.62 5.31
N TYR A 31 -4.10 -16.49 4.59
CA TYR A 31 -5.19 -16.12 3.67
C TYR A 31 -4.84 -16.29 2.20
N PHE A 32 -3.65 -16.80 1.89
CA PHE A 32 -3.17 -17.00 0.51
C PHE A 32 -4.16 -17.83 -0.33
N ASP A 33 -4.66 -18.92 0.22
CA ASP A 33 -5.58 -19.84 -0.45
C ASP A 33 -6.95 -19.21 -0.78
N ARG A 34 -7.22 -18.00 -0.30
CA ARG A 34 -8.43 -17.24 -0.65
C ARG A 34 -8.28 -16.45 -1.95
N PHE A 35 -7.09 -16.44 -2.55
CA PHE A 35 -6.81 -15.67 -3.75
C PHE A 35 -6.73 -16.57 -4.98
N HIS A 36 -7.29 -16.08 -6.07
CA HIS A 36 -7.08 -16.61 -7.40
C HIS A 36 -5.88 -15.95 -8.05
N LYS A 37 -5.12 -16.70 -8.86
CA LYS A 37 -4.01 -16.21 -9.65
C LYS A 37 -4.38 -16.24 -11.13
N GLU A 38 -4.27 -15.11 -11.81
CA GLU A 38 -4.55 -14.96 -13.23
C GLU A 38 -3.49 -14.10 -13.93
N SER A 39 -3.59 -13.98 -15.25
CA SER A 39 -2.74 -13.14 -16.07
C SER A 39 -3.60 -12.20 -16.91
N PHE A 40 -3.18 -10.94 -16.98
CA PHE A 40 -3.71 -9.94 -17.90
C PHE A 40 -2.78 -9.80 -19.09
N LYS A 41 -3.35 -9.81 -20.30
CA LYS A 41 -2.62 -9.73 -21.58
C LYS A 41 -2.91 -8.39 -22.25
N PRO A 42 -2.09 -7.36 -22.01
CA PRO A 42 -2.21 -6.11 -22.75
C PRO A 42 -1.77 -6.28 -24.21
N ALA A 43 -2.22 -5.36 -25.10
CA ALA A 43 -1.89 -5.46 -26.52
C ALA A 43 -0.39 -5.23 -26.80
N ASP A 44 0.21 -4.24 -26.13
CA ASP A 44 1.54 -3.72 -26.43
C ASP A 44 2.51 -3.78 -25.26
N PHE A 45 2.28 -4.71 -24.32
CA PHE A 45 3.16 -4.92 -23.17
C PHE A 45 3.18 -6.39 -22.76
N ALA A 46 4.16 -6.80 -21.96
CA ALA A 46 4.25 -8.15 -21.43
C ALA A 46 3.06 -8.45 -20.49
N ASP A 47 2.68 -9.73 -20.45
CA ASP A 47 1.61 -10.21 -19.57
C ASP A 47 1.89 -9.83 -18.11
N LEU A 48 0.87 -9.33 -17.41
CA LEU A 48 0.94 -9.04 -15.98
C LEU A 48 0.23 -10.13 -15.19
N THR A 49 0.96 -10.78 -14.28
CA THR A 49 0.35 -11.65 -13.27
C THR A 49 -0.39 -10.81 -12.24
N TYR A 50 -1.56 -11.26 -11.81
CA TYR A 50 -2.27 -10.66 -10.69
C TYR A 50 -2.98 -11.70 -9.83
N TYR A 51 -3.18 -11.35 -8.57
CA TYR A 51 -3.99 -12.11 -7.63
C TYR A 51 -5.25 -11.33 -7.31
N PHE A 52 -6.35 -12.04 -7.03
CA PHE A 52 -7.57 -11.36 -6.60
C PHE A 52 -8.36 -12.21 -5.60
N TYR A 53 -9.10 -11.51 -4.75
CA TYR A 53 -10.05 -12.06 -3.81
C TYR A 53 -11.46 -11.61 -4.20
N ASP A 54 -12.41 -12.56 -4.24
CA ASP A 54 -13.82 -12.31 -4.50
C ASP A 54 -14.62 -12.47 -3.20
N PRO A 55 -15.22 -11.40 -2.64
CA PRO A 55 -15.99 -11.51 -1.40
C PRO A 55 -17.20 -12.43 -1.52
N SER A 56 -17.75 -12.61 -2.71
CA SER A 56 -18.93 -13.49 -2.92
C SER A 56 -18.63 -14.98 -2.72
N GLU A 57 -17.36 -15.38 -2.81
CA GLU A 57 -16.91 -16.74 -2.53
C GLU A 57 -16.68 -16.99 -1.02
N HIS A 58 -16.72 -15.92 -0.22
CA HIS A 58 -16.44 -15.93 1.22
C HIS A 58 -17.61 -15.44 2.08
N GLY A 59 -18.82 -15.71 1.61
CA GLY A 59 -20.05 -15.51 2.40
C GLY A 59 -20.74 -14.14 2.25
N PHE A 60 -20.23 -13.26 1.38
CA PHE A 60 -20.91 -12.00 1.06
C PHE A 60 -21.89 -12.18 -0.10
N PRO A 61 -23.03 -11.41 -0.16
CA PRO A 61 -24.06 -11.55 -1.18
C PRO A 61 -23.53 -11.30 -2.61
N LYS A 62 -23.86 -12.16 -3.57
CA LYS A 62 -23.42 -12.05 -4.98
C LYS A 62 -24.03 -10.88 -5.75
N ASP A 63 -25.18 -10.38 -5.33
CA ASP A 63 -25.95 -9.31 -5.97
C ASP A 63 -25.60 -7.92 -5.47
N LYS A 64 -24.74 -7.83 -4.45
CA LYS A 64 -24.27 -6.57 -3.89
C LYS A 64 -23.13 -5.97 -4.73
N THR A 65 -23.07 -4.64 -4.80
CA THR A 65 -21.96 -3.89 -5.36
C THR A 65 -20.89 -3.66 -4.28
N TYR A 66 -19.65 -3.99 -4.58
CA TYR A 66 -18.51 -3.93 -3.65
C TYR A 66 -17.48 -2.89 -4.06
N PRO A 67 -16.69 -2.36 -3.13
CA PRO A 67 -15.48 -1.63 -3.48
C PRO A 67 -14.42 -2.58 -4.07
N LEU A 68 -13.55 -2.02 -4.90
CA LEU A 68 -12.28 -2.64 -5.30
C LEU A 68 -11.14 -1.96 -4.57
N ILE A 69 -10.28 -2.75 -3.95
CA ILE A 69 -9.02 -2.31 -3.36
C ILE A 69 -7.88 -2.94 -4.16
N THR A 70 -7.13 -2.12 -4.89
CA THR A 70 -5.95 -2.56 -5.63
C THR A 70 -4.69 -2.25 -4.83
N PHE A 71 -3.79 -3.24 -4.68
CA PHE A 71 -2.52 -3.10 -4.00
C PHE A 71 -1.34 -3.14 -4.96
N LEU A 72 -0.46 -2.15 -4.89
CA LEU A 72 0.81 -2.10 -5.62
C LEU A 72 1.97 -2.31 -4.66
N HIS A 73 2.73 -3.37 -4.89
CA HIS A 73 3.87 -3.76 -4.06
C HIS A 73 5.06 -2.78 -4.17
N GLY A 74 6.02 -2.88 -3.24
CA GLY A 74 7.30 -2.16 -3.29
C GLY A 74 8.28 -2.77 -4.29
N ALA A 75 9.38 -2.07 -4.55
CA ALA A 75 10.44 -2.55 -5.45
C ALA A 75 11.00 -3.90 -4.99
N SER A 76 11.30 -4.78 -5.93
CA SER A 76 11.81 -6.13 -5.76
C SER A 76 10.86 -7.16 -5.11
N ASN A 77 9.65 -6.78 -4.73
CA ASN A 77 8.74 -7.71 -4.08
C ASN A 77 8.18 -8.75 -5.03
N ALA A 78 7.97 -8.43 -6.32
CA ALA A 78 7.48 -9.39 -7.30
C ALA A 78 8.49 -10.51 -7.59
N LEU A 79 9.79 -10.32 -7.30
CA LEU A 79 10.82 -11.36 -7.37
C LEU A 79 10.55 -12.53 -6.43
N GLU A 80 9.79 -12.30 -5.36
CA GLU A 80 9.43 -13.31 -4.35
C GLU A 80 8.25 -14.20 -4.79
N GLY A 81 7.73 -13.98 -6.00
CA GLY A 81 6.63 -14.77 -6.55
C GLY A 81 5.37 -14.69 -5.70
N ASP A 82 4.82 -15.84 -5.31
CA ASP A 82 3.56 -15.92 -4.57
C ASP A 82 3.63 -15.26 -3.18
N VAL A 83 4.81 -15.17 -2.56
CA VAL A 83 5.00 -14.47 -1.29
C VAL A 83 4.73 -12.96 -1.41
N CYS A 84 4.84 -12.42 -2.63
CA CYS A 84 4.62 -10.99 -2.87
C CYS A 84 3.25 -10.50 -2.38
N ILE A 85 2.19 -11.29 -2.46
CA ILE A 85 0.86 -10.84 -2.03
C ILE A 85 0.79 -10.60 -0.52
N ASN A 86 1.50 -11.39 0.28
CA ASN A 86 1.65 -11.15 1.70
C ASN A 86 2.50 -9.89 1.95
N TYR A 87 3.59 -9.79 1.23
CA TYR A 87 4.54 -8.69 1.38
C TYR A 87 3.98 -7.37 0.88
N ALA A 88 3.23 -7.39 -0.22
CA ALA A 88 2.49 -6.22 -0.69
C ALA A 88 1.33 -5.83 0.25
N GLY A 89 0.90 -6.75 1.11
CA GLY A 89 -0.09 -6.53 2.14
C GLY A 89 -1.53 -6.74 1.76
N GLY A 90 -1.80 -7.01 0.52
CA GLY A 90 -3.16 -7.27 0.04
C GLY A 90 -3.83 -8.43 0.74
N GLU A 91 -3.08 -9.47 1.08
CA GLU A 91 -3.56 -10.65 1.78
C GLU A 91 -4.28 -10.34 3.10
N PHE A 92 -3.75 -9.41 3.89
CA PHE A 92 -4.34 -9.07 5.19
C PHE A 92 -5.75 -8.51 5.08
N TYR A 93 -6.09 -7.84 3.99
CA TYR A 93 -7.44 -7.33 3.76
C TYR A 93 -8.47 -8.44 3.47
N ALA A 94 -8.02 -9.67 3.19
CA ALA A 94 -8.88 -10.86 3.10
C ALA A 94 -9.28 -11.44 4.46
N LYS A 95 -8.77 -10.92 5.60
CA LYS A 95 -9.23 -11.30 6.95
C LYS A 95 -10.72 -11.06 7.10
N ASP A 96 -11.42 -12.00 7.73
CA ASP A 96 -12.85 -11.88 7.95
C ASP A 96 -13.23 -10.59 8.70
N GLN A 97 -12.41 -10.19 9.66
CA GLN A 97 -12.62 -8.94 10.41
C GLN A 97 -12.54 -7.71 9.50
N TYR A 98 -11.56 -7.68 8.58
CA TYR A 98 -11.41 -6.54 7.65
C TYR A 98 -12.51 -6.54 6.60
N GLN A 99 -12.83 -7.71 6.05
CA GLN A 99 -13.93 -7.85 5.10
C GLN A 99 -15.27 -7.44 5.72
N LYS A 100 -15.54 -7.80 7.00
CA LYS A 100 -16.73 -7.34 7.72
C LYS A 100 -16.74 -5.82 7.91
N ALA A 101 -15.61 -5.22 8.28
CA ALA A 101 -15.49 -3.76 8.44
C ALA A 101 -15.74 -3.01 7.12
N LEU A 102 -15.28 -3.57 6.00
CA LEU A 102 -15.50 -3.04 4.65
C LEU A 102 -16.89 -3.36 4.08
N GLY A 103 -17.65 -4.25 4.73
CA GLY A 103 -18.92 -4.76 4.19
C GLY A 103 -18.75 -5.66 2.96
N GLY A 104 -17.60 -6.29 2.81
CA GLY A 104 -17.09 -6.99 1.64
C GLY A 104 -16.32 -6.06 0.70
N ALA A 105 -15.21 -6.53 0.13
CA ALA A 105 -14.42 -5.82 -0.87
C ALA A 105 -13.73 -6.81 -1.79
N TYR A 106 -13.67 -6.52 -3.10
CA TYR A 106 -12.71 -7.17 -3.99
C TYR A 106 -11.30 -6.67 -3.69
N LEU A 107 -10.34 -7.58 -3.71
CA LEU A 107 -8.91 -7.23 -3.62
C LEU A 107 -8.24 -7.60 -4.94
N LEU A 108 -7.38 -6.73 -5.45
CA LEU A 108 -6.61 -6.94 -6.67
C LEU A 108 -5.16 -6.61 -6.40
N ILE A 109 -4.26 -7.57 -6.65
CA ILE A 109 -2.83 -7.43 -6.40
C ILE A 109 -2.07 -7.74 -7.69
N PRO A 110 -1.87 -6.74 -8.57
CA PRO A 110 -1.02 -6.91 -9.73
C PRO A 110 0.44 -7.02 -9.32
N LEU A 111 1.22 -7.81 -10.07
CA LEU A 111 2.66 -7.90 -9.95
C LEU A 111 3.32 -7.19 -11.14
N ALA A 112 4.29 -6.32 -10.86
CA ALA A 112 5.18 -5.81 -11.88
C ALA A 112 6.06 -6.95 -12.42
N ASN A 113 6.52 -6.84 -13.67
CA ASN A 113 7.35 -7.88 -14.31
C ASN A 113 8.82 -7.78 -13.88
N GLU A 114 9.07 -7.81 -12.56
CA GLU A 114 10.40 -7.66 -12.00
C GLU A 114 11.29 -8.89 -12.30
N TYR A 115 12.53 -8.61 -12.67
CA TYR A 115 13.57 -9.60 -12.87
C TYR A 115 14.94 -9.02 -12.49
N ARG A 116 15.95 -9.87 -12.35
CA ARG A 116 17.34 -9.43 -12.20
C ARG A 116 18.06 -9.48 -13.53
N ASP A 117 18.71 -8.39 -13.91
CA ASP A 117 19.60 -8.36 -15.07
C ASP A 117 20.93 -9.10 -14.80
N GLU A 118 21.80 -9.13 -15.78
CA GLU A 118 23.10 -9.83 -15.70
C GLU A 118 24.01 -9.26 -14.58
N GLU A 119 23.84 -7.99 -14.23
CA GLU A 119 24.55 -7.33 -13.13
C GLU A 119 23.83 -7.48 -11.77
N GLY A 120 22.72 -8.22 -11.72
CA GLY A 120 21.94 -8.46 -10.52
C GLY A 120 21.00 -7.30 -10.11
N ARG A 121 20.85 -6.27 -10.93
CA ARG A 121 19.96 -5.13 -10.67
C ARG A 121 18.51 -5.51 -10.95
N VAL A 122 17.59 -5.03 -10.13
CA VAL A 122 16.15 -5.22 -10.35
C VAL A 122 15.68 -4.34 -11.51
N LYS A 123 14.98 -4.94 -12.47
CA LYS A 123 14.35 -4.35 -13.63
C LYS A 123 12.89 -4.76 -13.71
N GLY A 124 12.10 -4.15 -14.60
CA GLY A 124 10.72 -4.53 -14.88
C GLY A 124 9.73 -4.10 -13.79
N GLY A 125 10.14 -3.22 -12.85
CA GLY A 125 9.28 -2.71 -11.79
C GLY A 125 8.25 -1.69 -12.27
N TRP A 126 7.55 -1.05 -11.32
CA TRP A 126 6.51 -0.06 -11.64
C TRP A 126 7.02 1.11 -12.48
N GLY A 127 8.29 1.49 -12.37
CA GLY A 127 8.90 2.54 -13.20
C GLY A 127 9.00 2.17 -14.69
N GLU A 128 8.96 0.89 -15.02
CA GLU A 128 9.00 0.36 -16.39
C GLU A 128 7.61 -0.13 -16.85
N THR A 129 6.63 -0.21 -15.96
CA THR A 129 5.25 -0.59 -16.29
C THR A 129 4.47 0.66 -16.76
N PRO A 130 3.95 0.68 -18.00
CA PRO A 130 3.17 1.81 -18.47
C PRO A 130 1.89 2.02 -17.64
N VAL A 131 1.60 3.26 -17.30
CA VAL A 131 0.43 3.63 -16.46
C VAL A 131 -0.89 3.19 -17.11
N ASN A 132 -1.00 3.31 -18.45
CA ASN A 132 -2.18 2.86 -19.19
C ASN A 132 -2.39 1.34 -19.10
N VAL A 133 -1.33 0.54 -19.07
CA VAL A 133 -1.41 -0.93 -18.94
C VAL A 133 -2.01 -1.31 -17.59
N LEU A 134 -1.58 -0.64 -16.51
CA LEU A 134 -2.16 -0.86 -15.18
C LEU A 134 -3.62 -0.39 -15.11
N TYR A 135 -3.95 0.74 -15.72
CA TYR A 135 -5.33 1.20 -15.85
C TYR A 135 -6.19 0.17 -16.59
N GLU A 136 -5.75 -0.33 -17.74
CA GLU A 136 -6.46 -1.33 -18.54
C GLU A 136 -6.68 -2.63 -17.77
N LEU A 137 -5.69 -3.07 -16.96
CA LEU A 137 -5.83 -4.23 -16.10
C LEU A 137 -6.97 -4.02 -15.09
N ILE A 138 -6.96 -2.91 -14.35
CA ILE A 138 -7.97 -2.60 -13.31
C ILE A 138 -9.35 -2.45 -13.96
N ASP A 139 -9.48 -1.71 -15.04
CA ASP A 139 -10.74 -1.49 -15.76
C ASP A 139 -11.30 -2.82 -16.31
N SER A 140 -10.42 -3.65 -16.92
CA SER A 140 -10.78 -4.97 -17.40
C SER A 140 -11.23 -5.90 -16.27
N PHE A 141 -10.58 -5.84 -15.10
CA PHE A 141 -10.97 -6.59 -13.91
C PHE A 141 -12.38 -6.19 -13.45
N ILE A 142 -12.64 -4.89 -13.31
CA ILE A 142 -13.96 -4.35 -12.95
C ILE A 142 -15.03 -4.85 -13.93
N LYS A 143 -14.78 -4.78 -15.22
CA LYS A 143 -15.73 -5.21 -16.25
C LYS A 143 -16.00 -6.71 -16.22
N ARG A 144 -14.96 -7.53 -16.11
CA ARG A 144 -15.07 -8.99 -16.22
C ARG A 144 -15.44 -9.70 -14.93
N LYS A 145 -14.89 -9.26 -13.78
CA LYS A 145 -15.08 -9.93 -12.50
C LYS A 145 -16.20 -9.29 -11.65
N MET A 146 -16.38 -7.97 -11.78
CA MET A 146 -17.38 -7.24 -11.00
C MET A 146 -18.61 -6.83 -11.82
N GLY A 147 -18.72 -7.28 -13.09
CA GLY A 147 -19.84 -6.97 -13.97
C GLY A 147 -19.97 -5.47 -14.29
N GLY A 148 -18.88 -4.74 -14.27
CA GLY A 148 -18.83 -3.29 -14.50
C GLY A 148 -19.43 -2.43 -13.38
N ARG A 149 -19.78 -3.04 -12.24
CA ARG A 149 -20.39 -2.34 -11.09
C ARG A 149 -19.42 -2.32 -9.91
N ILE A 150 -19.10 -1.13 -9.47
CA ILE A 150 -18.15 -0.87 -8.38
C ILE A 150 -18.72 0.21 -7.47
N SER A 151 -18.63 0.07 -6.17
CA SER A 151 -19.09 1.12 -5.24
C SER A 151 -18.00 2.15 -4.98
N LYS A 152 -16.74 1.73 -4.93
CA LYS A 152 -15.55 2.56 -4.75
C LYS A 152 -14.35 1.91 -5.43
N ASN A 153 -13.47 2.73 -6.02
CA ASN A 153 -12.20 2.29 -6.59
C ASN A 153 -11.04 2.87 -5.79
N ILE A 154 -10.29 2.04 -5.08
CA ILE A 154 -9.26 2.44 -4.14
C ILE A 154 -7.92 1.84 -4.58
N LEU A 155 -6.91 2.69 -4.67
CA LEU A 155 -5.55 2.28 -5.02
C LEU A 155 -4.61 2.51 -3.84
N ILE A 156 -3.99 1.45 -3.38
CA ILE A 156 -2.97 1.48 -2.32
C ILE A 156 -1.64 1.08 -2.93
N GLY A 157 -0.57 1.77 -2.58
CA GLY A 157 0.77 1.38 -3.01
C GLY A 157 1.82 1.62 -1.95
N ASN A 158 2.83 0.76 -1.92
CA ASN A 158 3.96 0.86 -1.00
C ASN A 158 5.25 1.20 -1.75
N SER A 159 6.03 2.17 -1.28
CA SER A 159 7.34 2.50 -1.83
C SER A 159 7.25 2.80 -3.35
N SER A 160 7.88 2.02 -4.23
CA SER A 160 7.72 2.17 -5.68
C SER A 160 6.27 2.03 -6.14
N GLY A 161 5.45 1.21 -5.47
CA GLY A 161 4.00 1.14 -5.69
C GLY A 161 3.27 2.42 -5.27
N ALA A 162 3.75 3.14 -4.25
CA ALA A 162 3.20 4.44 -3.87
C ALA A 162 3.51 5.51 -4.91
N TRP A 163 4.72 5.48 -5.48
CA TRP A 163 5.06 6.31 -6.63
C TRP A 163 4.12 6.03 -7.82
N MET A 164 3.87 4.74 -8.14
CA MET A 164 2.91 4.36 -9.18
C MET A 164 1.48 4.78 -8.81
N THR A 165 1.09 4.75 -7.53
CA THR A 165 -0.21 5.24 -7.06
C THR A 165 -0.40 6.72 -7.41
N PHE A 166 0.60 7.56 -7.17
CA PHE A 166 0.57 8.95 -7.61
C PHE A 166 0.52 9.09 -9.14
N ASN A 167 1.30 8.31 -9.88
CA ASN A 167 1.25 8.35 -11.35
C ASN A 167 -0.11 7.94 -11.90
N MET A 168 -0.76 6.94 -11.32
CA MET A 168 -2.13 6.56 -11.66
C MET A 168 -3.11 7.71 -11.38
N GLY A 169 -3.02 8.33 -10.20
CA GLY A 169 -3.82 9.50 -9.86
C GLY A 169 -3.59 10.68 -10.79
N ASN A 170 -2.34 10.98 -11.14
CA ASN A 170 -1.99 12.08 -12.05
C ASN A 170 -2.57 11.91 -13.46
N ASN A 171 -2.75 10.66 -13.93
CA ASN A 171 -3.26 10.36 -15.27
C ASN A 171 -4.74 10.01 -15.29
N TYR A 172 -5.28 9.43 -14.20
CA TYR A 172 -6.62 8.87 -14.13
C TYR A 172 -7.32 9.21 -12.80
N ALA A 173 -7.20 10.45 -12.31
CA ALA A 173 -7.83 10.90 -11.05
C ALA A 173 -9.33 10.56 -11.02
N TRP A 174 -10.04 10.82 -12.13
CA TRP A 174 -11.48 10.55 -12.28
C TRP A 174 -11.88 9.07 -12.11
N PHE A 175 -10.90 8.16 -12.16
CA PHE A 175 -11.12 6.71 -12.07
C PHE A 175 -11.09 6.20 -10.62
N PHE A 176 -10.51 6.96 -9.70
CA PHE A 176 -10.32 6.56 -8.32
C PHE A 176 -11.15 7.40 -7.34
N ASP A 177 -11.75 6.74 -6.36
CA ASP A 177 -12.37 7.41 -5.21
C ASP A 177 -11.31 7.72 -4.14
N ALA A 178 -10.27 6.90 -4.02
CA ALA A 178 -9.19 7.13 -3.06
C ALA A 178 -7.83 6.62 -3.55
N LEU A 179 -6.79 7.34 -3.14
CA LEU A 179 -5.37 6.98 -3.31
C LEU A 179 -4.71 6.89 -1.93
N ILE A 180 -3.98 5.81 -1.69
CA ILE A 180 -3.28 5.55 -0.43
C ILE A 180 -1.80 5.25 -0.72
N PRO A 181 -0.99 6.28 -1.04
CA PRO A 181 0.45 6.13 -1.20
C PRO A 181 1.14 6.00 0.17
N VAL A 182 1.92 4.93 0.35
CA VAL A 182 2.63 4.60 1.59
C VAL A 182 4.13 4.57 1.36
N GLY A 183 4.90 5.42 2.02
CA GLY A 183 6.36 5.47 1.91
C GLY A 183 6.86 6.08 0.61
N ALA A 184 6.17 7.11 0.06
CA ALA A 184 6.66 7.92 -1.04
C ALA A 184 6.94 9.35 -0.59
N GLY A 185 8.19 9.81 -0.71
CA GLY A 185 8.58 11.18 -0.37
C GLY A 185 8.21 12.20 -1.46
N GLU A 186 8.23 11.79 -2.72
CA GLU A 186 7.89 12.67 -3.84
C GLU A 186 6.37 12.84 -3.98
N ILE A 187 5.86 13.94 -3.45
CA ILE A 187 4.44 14.32 -3.52
C ILE A 187 4.18 15.08 -4.82
N PRO A 188 3.08 14.81 -5.56
CA PRO A 188 2.72 15.53 -6.77
C PRO A 188 2.69 17.05 -6.60
N ASP A 189 2.87 17.78 -7.67
CA ASP A 189 2.80 19.24 -7.69
C ASP A 189 1.38 19.75 -7.37
N ASP A 190 1.25 21.07 -7.17
CA ASP A 190 -0.02 21.69 -6.81
C ASP A 190 -1.11 21.47 -7.87
N LYS A 191 -0.73 21.48 -9.15
CA LYS A 191 -1.66 21.24 -10.25
C LYS A 191 -2.30 19.87 -10.19
N MET A 192 -1.52 18.84 -9.82
CA MET A 192 -2.03 17.47 -9.66
C MET A 192 -2.87 17.33 -8.39
N LEU A 193 -2.48 17.98 -7.29
CA LEU A 193 -3.28 18.00 -6.07
C LEU A 193 -4.61 18.75 -6.26
N ASP A 194 -4.62 19.83 -7.08
CA ASP A 194 -5.85 20.52 -7.50
C ASP A 194 -6.74 19.61 -8.37
N LEU A 195 -6.14 18.76 -9.21
CA LEU A 195 -6.88 17.77 -9.98
C LEU A 195 -7.56 16.75 -9.07
N TYR A 196 -6.87 16.27 -8.03
CA TYR A 196 -7.48 15.35 -7.04
C TYR A 196 -8.66 15.99 -6.32
N ASP A 197 -8.53 17.25 -5.89
CA ASP A 197 -9.62 18.00 -5.27
C ASP A 197 -10.80 18.20 -6.22
N LYS A 198 -10.53 18.47 -7.51
CA LYS A 198 -11.54 18.65 -8.55
C LYS A 198 -12.31 17.36 -8.83
N GLU A 199 -11.62 16.26 -8.95
CA GLU A 199 -12.21 14.93 -9.20
C GLU A 199 -12.73 14.25 -7.90
N ASN A 200 -12.65 14.95 -6.76
CA ASN A 200 -13.09 14.49 -5.44
C ASN A 200 -12.39 13.21 -4.97
N VAL A 201 -11.10 13.06 -5.30
CA VAL A 201 -10.27 11.93 -4.84
C VAL A 201 -9.90 12.14 -3.38
N SER A 202 -10.15 11.15 -2.54
CA SER A 202 -9.67 11.13 -1.16
C SER A 202 -8.21 10.66 -1.13
N LEU A 203 -7.33 11.43 -0.50
CA LEU A 203 -5.92 11.07 -0.35
C LEU A 203 -5.63 10.63 1.09
N PHE A 204 -5.12 9.43 1.28
CA PHE A 204 -4.51 9.00 2.54
C PHE A 204 -3.00 8.94 2.34
N TYR A 205 -2.30 9.99 2.72
CA TYR A 205 -0.85 10.06 2.60
C TYR A 205 -0.16 9.53 3.86
N ALA A 206 0.72 8.54 3.70
CA ALA A 206 1.39 7.89 4.82
C ALA A 206 2.90 7.74 4.59
N ILE A 207 3.73 8.26 5.53
CA ILE A 207 5.19 8.11 5.52
C ILE A 207 5.74 8.28 6.95
N GLY A 208 6.74 7.47 7.33
CA GLY A 208 7.47 7.65 8.60
C GLY A 208 8.40 8.86 8.56
N LYS A 209 8.51 9.61 9.66
CA LYS A 209 9.44 10.77 9.70
C LYS A 209 10.91 10.36 9.63
N HIS A 210 11.24 9.14 10.05
CA HIS A 210 12.60 8.58 9.98
C HIS A 210 12.75 7.55 8.86
N ASP A 211 11.98 7.69 7.78
CA ASP A 211 12.08 6.85 6.58
C ASP A 211 13.54 6.84 6.07
N GLU A 212 14.14 5.66 5.93
CA GLU A 212 15.54 5.51 5.57
C GLU A 212 15.84 5.78 4.09
N LEU A 213 14.81 5.84 3.24
CA LEU A 213 14.92 6.03 1.80
C LEU A 213 14.44 7.41 1.34
N ASN A 214 13.59 8.07 2.14
CA ASN A 214 13.02 9.36 1.81
C ASN A 214 13.38 10.39 2.90
N ASP A 215 14.07 11.44 2.54
CA ASP A 215 14.34 12.55 3.46
C ASP A 215 13.04 13.32 3.73
N PHE A 216 12.44 13.07 4.89
CA PHE A 216 11.18 13.67 5.30
C PHE A 216 11.22 15.20 5.32
N GLU A 217 12.32 15.77 5.85
CA GLU A 217 12.47 17.22 6.01
C GLU A 217 12.54 17.94 4.67
N THR A 218 13.24 17.37 3.69
CA THR A 218 13.45 18.01 2.38
C THR A 218 12.34 17.69 1.38
N LEU A 219 11.73 16.51 1.45
CA LEU A 219 10.72 16.07 0.46
C LEU A 219 9.29 16.30 0.92
N VAL A 220 9.01 16.07 2.21
CA VAL A 220 7.63 16.04 2.71
C VAL A 220 7.23 17.33 3.41
N VAL A 221 8.08 17.84 4.32
CA VAL A 221 7.76 19.05 5.11
C VAL A 221 7.33 20.23 4.23
N PRO A 222 8.00 20.55 3.11
CA PRO A 222 7.59 21.67 2.26
C PRO A 222 6.20 21.49 1.61
N ARG A 223 5.68 20.27 1.59
CA ARG A 223 4.39 19.92 0.95
C ARG A 223 3.24 19.77 1.95
N LEU A 224 3.53 19.68 3.26
CA LEU A 224 2.52 19.38 4.28
C LEU A 224 1.37 20.40 4.31
N GLU A 225 1.67 21.69 4.19
CA GLU A 225 0.62 22.74 4.22
C GLU A 225 -0.31 22.63 3.01
N ARG A 226 0.24 22.28 1.84
CA ARG A 226 -0.59 22.04 0.65
C ARG A 226 -1.47 20.80 0.81
N LEU A 227 -0.94 19.70 1.36
CA LEU A 227 -1.73 18.50 1.65
C LEU A 227 -2.85 18.78 2.66
N LYS A 228 -2.57 19.55 3.72
CA LYS A 228 -3.58 19.96 4.72
C LYS A 228 -4.69 20.83 4.12
N ALA A 229 -4.38 21.56 3.05
CA ALA A 229 -5.33 22.43 2.36
C ALA A 229 -6.25 21.68 1.38
N MET A 230 -5.98 20.40 1.08
CA MET A 230 -6.87 19.59 0.26
C MET A 230 -8.20 19.32 0.96
N LYS A 231 -9.28 19.16 0.18
CA LYS A 231 -10.63 18.89 0.71
C LYS A 231 -10.70 17.58 1.48
N ASN A 232 -10.10 16.52 0.93
CA ASN A 232 -10.20 15.15 1.42
C ASN A 232 -8.80 14.54 1.55
N CYS A 233 -7.97 15.06 2.47
CA CYS A 233 -6.64 14.50 2.72
C CYS A 233 -6.49 14.07 4.17
N PHE A 234 -6.15 12.82 4.39
CA PHE A 234 -5.68 12.30 5.67
C PHE A 234 -4.16 12.13 5.62
N ILE A 235 -3.46 12.71 6.59
CA ILE A 235 -1.99 12.66 6.65
C ILE A 235 -1.60 11.86 7.89
N TYR A 236 -0.86 10.76 7.69
CA TYR A 236 -0.29 9.93 8.73
C TYR A 236 1.24 9.93 8.63
N THR A 237 1.88 10.69 9.50
CA THR A 237 3.33 10.85 9.55
C THR A 237 3.83 10.59 10.97
N PRO A 238 3.88 9.31 11.40
CA PRO A 238 4.30 8.99 12.75
C PRO A 238 5.77 9.37 12.96
N GLU A 239 6.09 9.81 14.19
CA GLU A 239 7.49 10.06 14.61
C GLU A 239 8.32 8.79 14.45
N TRP A 240 7.79 7.67 14.93
CA TRP A 240 8.36 6.35 14.78
C TRP A 240 7.32 5.41 14.19
N VAL A 241 7.71 4.69 13.15
CA VAL A 241 6.92 3.54 12.69
C VAL A 241 7.04 2.44 13.74
N GLN A 242 5.90 1.95 14.22
CA GLN A 242 5.83 0.93 15.26
C GLN A 242 5.19 -0.35 14.73
N ASN A 243 5.60 -1.48 15.26
CA ASN A 243 4.92 -2.76 15.07
C ASN A 243 3.74 -2.93 16.06
N GLY A 244 2.98 -4.00 15.89
CA GLY A 244 1.83 -4.31 16.76
C GLY A 244 2.16 -4.40 18.25
N ASP A 245 3.37 -4.80 18.60
CA ASP A 245 3.89 -4.89 19.96
C ASP A 245 4.33 -3.54 20.57
N LYS A 246 4.07 -2.44 19.87
CA LYS A 246 4.49 -1.05 20.22
C LYS A 246 5.98 -0.77 20.11
N GLY A 247 6.78 -1.75 19.68
CA GLY A 247 8.20 -1.55 19.41
C GLY A 247 8.45 -0.73 18.17
N ILE A 248 9.55 0.06 18.16
CA ILE A 248 10.01 0.77 16.96
C ILE A 248 10.38 -0.28 15.90
N ALA A 249 9.82 -0.14 14.72
CA ALA A 249 9.98 -1.12 13.66
C ALA A 249 11.41 -1.10 13.08
N SER A 250 11.99 -2.29 12.97
CA SER A 250 13.33 -2.52 12.42
C SER A 250 13.31 -3.72 11.48
N ILE A 251 13.80 -3.54 10.25
CA ILE A 251 13.93 -4.60 9.24
C ILE A 251 15.27 -4.40 8.53
N ASN A 252 16.14 -5.39 8.59
CA ASN A 252 17.45 -5.30 7.96
C ASN A 252 17.58 -6.26 6.76
N PHE A 253 17.82 -5.71 5.56
CA PHE A 253 18.07 -6.40 4.29
C PHE A 253 19.48 -6.14 3.75
N GLY A 254 20.48 -5.97 4.63
CA GLY A 254 21.80 -5.45 4.29
C GLY A 254 21.95 -3.97 4.63
N PHE A 255 20.85 -3.25 4.68
CA PHE A 255 20.69 -1.90 5.25
C PHE A 255 19.33 -1.82 5.95
N GLU A 256 19.21 -0.90 6.91
CA GLU A 256 17.99 -0.77 7.73
C GLU A 256 16.85 -0.14 6.91
N MET A 257 15.66 -0.71 7.05
CA MET A 257 14.43 -0.25 6.37
C MET A 257 13.19 -0.24 7.25
N GLY A 258 13.33 -0.37 8.57
CA GLY A 258 12.19 -0.50 9.47
C GLY A 258 11.24 0.70 9.42
N GLN A 259 11.78 1.89 9.28
CA GLN A 259 11.00 3.12 9.24
C GLN A 259 10.42 3.41 7.85
N HIS A 260 11.06 2.91 6.78
CA HIS A 260 10.48 2.93 5.43
C HIS A 260 9.29 1.96 5.30
N CYS A 261 9.28 0.85 6.04
CA CYS A 261 8.26 -0.18 5.96
C CYS A 261 6.97 0.15 6.73
N LEU A 262 6.48 1.39 6.63
CA LEU A 262 5.19 1.82 7.19
C LEU A 262 3.99 0.99 6.67
N VAL A 263 4.17 0.30 5.55
CA VAL A 263 3.15 -0.63 5.03
C VAL A 263 2.80 -1.74 6.03
N ASN A 264 3.74 -2.22 6.85
CA ASN A 264 3.48 -3.28 7.83
C ASN A 264 2.42 -2.89 8.87
N PRO A 265 2.52 -1.75 9.61
CA PRO A 265 1.43 -1.31 10.47
C PRO A 265 0.13 -0.99 9.70
N MET A 266 0.20 -0.54 8.44
CA MET A 266 -0.99 -0.39 7.59
C MET A 266 -1.70 -1.73 7.38
N HIS A 267 -0.94 -2.83 7.21
CA HIS A 267 -1.49 -4.20 7.12
C HIS A 267 -2.11 -4.69 8.41
N CYS A 268 -1.61 -4.22 9.54
CA CYS A 268 -2.24 -4.44 10.84
C CYS A 268 -3.39 -3.46 11.10
N ASN A 269 -3.91 -2.80 10.06
CA ASN A 269 -5.00 -1.84 10.13
C ASN A 269 -4.69 -0.62 11.03
N LEU A 270 -3.42 -0.28 11.21
CA LEU A 270 -2.94 0.74 12.17
C LEU A 270 -3.44 0.49 13.60
N MET A 271 -3.47 -0.77 14.00
CA MET A 271 -3.86 -1.20 15.34
C MET A 271 -2.70 -1.92 16.02
N PHE A 272 -2.50 -1.65 17.30
CA PHE A 272 -1.62 -2.44 18.14
C PHE A 272 -2.26 -3.80 18.48
N ASP A 273 -1.44 -4.74 18.94
CA ASP A 273 -1.88 -6.10 19.29
C ASP A 273 -2.90 -6.12 20.44
N ASP A 274 -2.90 -5.09 21.28
CA ASP A 274 -3.88 -4.90 22.36
C ASP A 274 -5.20 -4.28 21.88
N GLY A 275 -5.34 -4.03 20.57
CA GLY A 275 -6.54 -3.45 19.97
C GLY A 275 -6.64 -1.93 20.06
N THR A 276 -5.61 -1.24 20.60
CA THR A 276 -5.59 0.23 20.59
C THR A 276 -5.13 0.77 19.23
N PRO A 277 -5.70 1.89 18.73
CA PRO A 277 -5.30 2.46 17.45
C PRO A 277 -3.90 3.11 17.55
N MET A 278 -3.07 2.90 16.52
CA MET A 278 -1.78 3.59 16.36
C MET A 278 -1.97 5.08 16.03
N GLU A 279 -3.09 5.41 15.42
CA GLU A 279 -3.50 6.77 15.10
C GLU A 279 -4.88 7.04 15.74
N PRO A 280 -4.96 7.87 16.79
CA PRO A 280 -6.23 8.12 17.52
C PRO A 280 -7.37 8.68 16.65
N ARG A 281 -7.05 9.37 15.55
CA ARG A 281 -8.04 9.86 14.58
C ARG A 281 -8.66 8.74 13.74
N LEU A 282 -8.09 7.53 13.80
CA LEU A 282 -8.52 6.32 13.10
C LEU A 282 -8.91 5.21 14.09
N PRO A 283 -9.96 5.38 14.89
CA PRO A 283 -10.32 4.40 15.92
C PRO A 283 -10.65 3.02 15.38
N ASN A 284 -11.03 2.92 14.11
CA ASN A 284 -11.30 1.67 13.39
C ASN A 284 -10.23 1.36 12.32
N GLY A 285 -9.09 2.04 12.38
CA GLY A 285 -7.96 1.86 11.47
C GLY A 285 -8.24 2.24 10.01
N VAL A 286 -7.41 1.72 9.12
CA VAL A 286 -7.47 1.98 7.67
C VAL A 286 -8.78 1.47 7.06
N THR A 287 -9.24 0.28 7.47
CA THR A 287 -10.52 -0.28 6.97
C THR A 287 -11.71 0.60 7.36
N GLY A 288 -11.69 1.19 8.55
CA GLY A 288 -12.71 2.16 8.98
C GLY A 288 -12.67 3.43 8.15
N TRP A 289 -11.48 3.94 7.80
CA TRP A 289 -11.36 5.09 6.91
C TRP A 289 -11.89 4.77 5.50
N ILE A 290 -11.51 3.62 4.93
CA ILE A 290 -12.02 3.17 3.62
C ILE A 290 -13.54 3.04 3.64
N ALA A 291 -14.11 2.47 4.69
CA ALA A 291 -15.56 2.30 4.81
C ALA A 291 -16.32 3.64 4.95
N SER A 292 -15.64 4.72 5.35
CA SER A 292 -16.23 6.05 5.50
C SER A 292 -16.21 6.90 4.22
N LEU A 293 -15.50 6.46 3.18
CA LEU A 293 -15.48 7.10 1.86
C LEU A 293 -16.87 7.00 1.21
#